data_95e4ae7654473b6036712f79d90125e9
#
_entry.id   95e4ae7654473b6036712f79d90125e9
#
_cell.length_a   1.000
_cell.length_b   1.000
_cell.length_c   1.000
_cell.angle_alpha   90.00
_cell.angle_beta   90.00
_cell.angle_gamma   90.00
#
_symmetry.space_group_name_H-M   'P 1'
#
loop_
_entity.id
_entity.type
_entity.pdbx_description
1 polymer ?
#
loop_
_entity_poly.entity_id
_entity_poly.type
_entity_poly.pdbx_seq_one_letter_code
_entity_poly.pdbx_strand_id
1 'polypeptide(L)'
;VIRDVRGFAVKFYTEEGVFDLVGNNIPIFFIQDAMKFPDVIHAAKPEPNREIPQAATAHDTFWDFVVNNTETAHMVLWVLSDRGIPRSYRMMEGFGVHTFRLVNEQGKARFVKFHWKPLLGVHSLVWEEAQQLAGKDPDYHRRDLWNAIEAGYFPEYELGVQILEEEHEFAFDFDILDPTKFWPEELIPVQKIGKLTLNRNVDNFFAETEQVAFHVANVVPGIDFTNDPLLQGRLFSYLDTQLIRLGGPNFHEIPINRSVSPVVNNQRDGFHRMTINRGVTSYSVNSLQDNDPRPSTKKEGGYVHYAEKVDGRKIRERSPSFHDHFSQATFFWNSMSDIEKQHIINAFHFEVGNVESKEIRERVVEVFNQVDNQLAIAIAAGIGVDPPMIPGGTGVKGQSPAVSQMNTKHSTLSRKVAILAENGVNEDEITQVINRLKNFGVTTEIISTSLGTIKSTTGHEFKVDKTFSTGESVMYDAIYLPGGKKSVKQLSDDEKALHFIKETYTHAKTIGASNEGVDLIADAQIYGIAIASTESTASPVNSLGVITIRNASNMTSFIQSFSQAIAKHRHWKREVGISSFF
;
A
#
# COMPACT_ATOMS: atom_id res chain seq x y z
N VAL A 1 -9.54 4.56 -0.70
CA VAL A 1 -9.61 3.10 -0.83
C VAL A 1 -9.50 2.65 -2.28
N ILE A 2 -9.87 3.52 -3.22
CA ILE A 2 -9.80 3.24 -4.67
C ILE A 2 -8.36 3.00 -5.12
N ARG A 3 -8.17 2.42 -6.31
CA ARG A 3 -6.86 2.14 -6.91
C ARG A 3 -6.03 3.41 -7.07
N ASP A 4 -4.86 3.43 -6.44
CA ASP A 4 -3.92 4.56 -6.48
C ASP A 4 -2.59 4.19 -5.83
N VAL A 5 -1.59 5.04 -6.02
CA VAL A 5 -0.34 5.05 -5.24
C VAL A 5 -0.60 5.72 -3.88
N ARG A 6 -0.05 5.17 -2.80
CA ARG A 6 -0.13 5.74 -1.44
C ARG A 6 1.22 6.30 -1.03
N GLY A 7 1.21 7.51 -0.49
CA GLY A 7 2.40 8.08 0.13
C GLY A 7 2.83 7.30 1.38
N PHE A 8 4.12 7.24 1.60
CA PHE A 8 4.74 6.69 2.81
C PHE A 8 5.94 7.58 3.16
N ALA A 9 5.75 8.51 4.07
CA ALA A 9 6.78 9.46 4.46
C ALA A 9 7.04 9.39 5.96
N VAL A 10 8.30 9.44 6.35
CA VAL A 10 8.75 9.41 7.75
C VAL A 10 9.70 10.57 7.98
N LYS A 11 9.40 11.37 9.01
CA LYS A 11 10.26 12.44 9.50
C LYS A 11 11.04 11.94 10.71
N PHE A 12 12.37 11.89 10.57
CA PHE A 12 13.27 11.52 11.67
C PHE A 12 13.77 12.79 12.36
N TYR A 13 13.45 12.92 13.64
CA TYR A 13 13.99 13.97 14.49
C TYR A 13 15.26 13.45 15.14
N THR A 14 16.41 13.90 14.64
CA THR A 14 17.72 13.43 15.12
C THR A 14 18.48 14.51 15.87
N GLU A 15 19.54 14.13 16.57
CA GLU A 15 20.43 15.07 17.25
C GLU A 15 21.23 15.95 16.28
N GLU A 16 21.30 15.56 15.00
CA GLU A 16 22.02 16.30 13.95
C GLU A 16 21.09 17.10 13.03
N GLY A 17 19.79 17.00 13.23
CA GLY A 17 18.78 17.70 12.42
C GLY A 17 17.59 16.81 12.06
N VAL A 18 16.87 17.19 11.02
CA VAL A 18 15.72 16.44 10.50
C VAL A 18 16.13 15.70 9.24
N PHE A 19 15.81 14.41 9.19
CA PHE A 19 15.86 13.61 7.97
C PHE A 19 14.45 13.21 7.54
N ASP A 20 14.08 13.51 6.30
CA ASP A 20 12.79 13.15 5.72
C ASP A 20 12.95 12.07 4.65
N LEU A 21 12.49 10.86 4.94
CA LEU A 21 12.38 9.79 3.96
C LEU A 21 10.98 9.83 3.34
N VAL A 22 10.89 10.37 2.13
CA VAL A 22 9.62 10.65 1.44
C VAL A 22 9.45 9.73 0.24
N GLY A 23 8.65 8.71 0.40
CA GLY A 23 8.40 7.69 -0.61
C GLY A 23 6.92 7.34 -0.77
N ASN A 24 6.68 6.14 -1.27
CA ASN A 24 5.35 5.61 -1.46
C ASN A 24 5.34 4.07 -1.34
N ASN A 25 4.16 3.45 -1.54
CA ASN A 25 3.97 2.01 -1.41
C ASN A 25 4.40 1.19 -2.65
N ILE A 26 4.99 1.82 -3.64
CA ILE A 26 5.51 1.19 -4.86
C ILE A 26 6.98 1.60 -5.01
N PRO A 27 7.91 0.68 -5.36
CA PRO A 27 9.35 0.96 -5.34
C PRO A 27 9.86 1.83 -6.47
N ILE A 28 9.02 2.18 -7.43
CA ILE A 28 9.35 2.93 -8.65
C ILE A 28 8.36 4.07 -8.86
N PHE A 29 8.60 4.89 -9.89
CA PHE A 29 7.70 5.97 -10.29
C PHE A 29 7.36 5.91 -11.79
N PHE A 30 6.40 6.72 -12.24
CA PHE A 30 5.91 6.72 -13.63
C PHE A 30 6.94 7.24 -14.63
N ILE A 31 7.77 8.19 -14.22
CA ILE A 31 8.64 8.98 -15.11
C ILE A 31 10.09 8.95 -14.64
N GLN A 32 10.99 9.11 -15.59
CA GLN A 32 12.44 9.07 -15.36
C GLN A 32 13.04 10.44 -15.04
N ASP A 33 12.32 11.53 -15.28
CA ASP A 33 12.82 12.90 -15.15
C ASP A 33 11.74 13.82 -14.59
N ALA A 34 12.12 14.71 -13.69
CA ALA A 34 11.22 15.68 -13.09
C ALA A 34 10.60 16.67 -14.10
N MET A 35 11.19 16.86 -15.26
CA MET A 35 10.61 17.70 -16.32
C MET A 35 9.23 17.22 -16.78
N LYS A 36 8.95 15.91 -16.68
CA LYS A 36 7.64 15.32 -17.01
C LYS A 36 6.66 15.29 -15.83
N PHE A 37 7.06 15.76 -14.65
CA PHE A 37 6.20 15.70 -13.48
C PHE A 37 4.89 16.50 -13.66
N PRO A 38 4.88 17.73 -14.19
CA PRO A 38 3.64 18.43 -14.49
C PRO A 38 2.72 17.67 -15.44
N ASP A 39 3.30 17.03 -16.46
CA ASP A 39 2.55 16.30 -17.47
C ASP A 39 1.85 15.07 -16.90
N VAL A 40 2.54 14.25 -16.11
CA VAL A 40 1.93 13.07 -15.48
C VAL A 40 0.82 13.45 -14.49
N ILE A 41 1.00 14.56 -13.76
CA ILE A 41 -0.03 15.06 -12.84
C ILE A 41 -1.25 15.57 -13.63
N HIS A 42 -1.04 16.34 -14.70
CA HIS A 42 -2.14 16.82 -15.55
C HIS A 42 -2.87 15.67 -16.24
N ALA A 43 -2.14 14.65 -16.70
CA ALA A 43 -2.73 13.48 -17.32
C ALA A 43 -3.63 12.68 -16.37
N ALA A 44 -3.27 12.62 -15.08
CA ALA A 44 -4.05 11.91 -14.05
C ALA A 44 -5.24 12.72 -13.49
N LYS A 45 -5.29 14.04 -13.76
CA LYS A 45 -6.37 14.92 -13.30
C LYS A 45 -7.62 14.82 -14.18
N PRO A 46 -8.77 15.37 -13.73
CA PRO A 46 -9.92 15.59 -14.60
C PRO A 46 -9.56 16.40 -15.84
N GLU A 47 -10.28 16.17 -16.92
CA GLU A 47 -10.12 16.97 -18.14
C GLU A 47 -10.41 18.46 -17.85
N PRO A 48 -9.56 19.37 -18.32
CA PRO A 48 -9.64 20.78 -17.91
C PRO A 48 -10.86 21.54 -18.46
N ASN A 49 -11.53 20.98 -19.46
CA ASN A 49 -12.73 21.60 -20.08
C ASN A 49 -14.03 21.23 -19.37
N ARG A 50 -14.10 20.06 -18.69
CA ARG A 50 -15.32 19.58 -18.08
C ARG A 50 -15.17 19.10 -16.62
N GLU A 51 -13.96 19.03 -16.06
CA GLU A 51 -13.62 18.59 -14.72
C GLU A 51 -14.14 17.17 -14.38
N ILE A 52 -14.11 16.28 -15.39
CA ILE A 52 -14.51 14.86 -15.33
C ILE A 52 -13.38 14.01 -15.93
N PRO A 53 -13.08 12.81 -15.38
CA PRO A 53 -13.58 12.22 -14.14
C PRO A 53 -12.82 12.75 -12.91
N GLN A 54 -13.45 12.69 -11.75
CA GLN A 54 -12.80 13.06 -10.50
C GLN A 54 -11.99 11.88 -9.93
N ALA A 55 -10.71 12.12 -9.62
CA ALA A 55 -9.80 11.21 -8.91
C ALA A 55 -9.76 9.78 -9.49
N ALA A 56 -9.73 9.65 -10.82
CA ALA A 56 -9.65 8.37 -11.51
C ALA A 56 -8.65 8.44 -12.66
N THR A 57 -7.97 7.33 -12.96
CA THR A 57 -7.08 7.15 -14.12
C THR A 57 -7.75 6.44 -15.29
N ALA A 58 -9.01 6.05 -15.14
CA ALA A 58 -9.81 5.36 -16.14
C ALA A 58 -10.42 6.34 -17.15
N HIS A 59 -9.59 7.08 -17.88
CA HIS A 59 -9.99 8.05 -18.90
C HIS A 59 -8.90 8.33 -19.94
N ASP A 60 -9.28 8.97 -21.03
CA ASP A 60 -8.45 9.14 -22.21
C ASP A 60 -7.12 9.85 -21.94
N THR A 61 -7.10 10.95 -21.16
CA THR A 61 -5.88 11.75 -20.98
C THR A 61 -4.77 10.99 -20.26
N PHE A 62 -5.11 10.17 -19.27
CA PHE A 62 -4.11 9.34 -18.59
C PHE A 62 -3.53 8.28 -19.52
N TRP A 63 -4.37 7.56 -20.24
CA TRP A 63 -3.91 6.50 -21.11
C TRP A 63 -3.25 7.02 -22.39
N ASP A 64 -3.63 8.19 -22.89
CA ASP A 64 -2.88 8.88 -23.94
C ASP A 64 -1.47 9.24 -23.49
N PHE A 65 -1.32 9.74 -22.26
CA PHE A 65 0.00 9.97 -21.68
C PHE A 65 0.82 8.68 -21.59
N VAL A 66 0.24 7.59 -21.14
CA VAL A 66 0.90 6.27 -21.02
C VAL A 66 1.42 5.79 -22.37
N VAL A 67 0.61 5.82 -23.42
CA VAL A 67 1.01 5.31 -24.74
C VAL A 67 2.03 6.21 -25.44
N ASN A 68 2.09 7.49 -25.09
CA ASN A 68 3.10 8.43 -25.58
C ASN A 68 4.37 8.48 -24.74
N ASN A 69 4.35 7.91 -23.51
CA ASN A 69 5.47 7.91 -22.58
C ASN A 69 5.69 6.49 -22.05
N THR A 70 6.26 5.64 -22.87
CA THR A 70 6.40 4.20 -22.61
C THR A 70 7.22 3.87 -21.36
N GLU A 71 8.01 4.83 -20.84
CA GLU A 71 8.70 4.71 -19.52
C GLU A 71 7.73 4.45 -18.37
N THR A 72 6.43 4.77 -18.53
CA THR A 72 5.38 4.54 -17.54
C THR A 72 4.94 3.08 -17.43
N ALA A 73 5.23 2.24 -18.45
CA ALA A 73 4.69 0.88 -18.56
C ALA A 73 4.93 0.02 -17.32
N HIS A 74 6.12 0.09 -16.73
CA HIS A 74 6.48 -0.66 -15.52
C HIS A 74 5.62 -0.21 -14.32
N MET A 75 5.52 1.09 -14.08
CA MET A 75 4.72 1.63 -12.99
C MET A 75 3.23 1.35 -13.16
N VAL A 76 2.73 1.39 -14.39
CA VAL A 76 1.33 1.03 -14.71
C VAL A 76 1.01 -0.40 -14.26
N LEU A 77 1.89 -1.38 -14.53
CA LEU A 77 1.68 -2.75 -14.04
C LEU A 77 1.63 -2.82 -12.51
N TRP A 78 2.49 -2.09 -11.82
CA TRP A 78 2.47 -2.03 -10.36
C TRP A 78 1.17 -1.42 -9.82
N VAL A 79 0.69 -0.34 -10.39
CA VAL A 79 -0.56 0.33 -9.98
C VAL A 79 -1.77 -0.54 -10.26
N LEU A 80 -1.78 -1.25 -11.41
CA LEU A 80 -2.87 -2.15 -11.78
C LEU A 80 -2.84 -3.48 -11.02
N SER A 81 -1.70 -3.82 -10.39
CA SER A 81 -1.61 -4.97 -9.50
C SER A 81 -2.37 -4.74 -8.18
N ASP A 82 -2.46 -5.78 -7.38
CA ASP A 82 -3.07 -5.71 -6.05
C ASP A 82 -2.36 -4.71 -5.11
N ARG A 83 -1.11 -4.32 -5.42
CA ARG A 83 -0.38 -3.25 -4.70
C ARG A 83 -1.07 -1.89 -4.78
N GLY A 84 -1.85 -1.65 -5.83
CA GLY A 84 -2.64 -0.42 -6.01
C GLY A 84 -3.88 -0.33 -5.10
N ILE A 85 -4.29 -1.42 -4.47
CA ILE A 85 -5.48 -1.52 -3.60
C ILE A 85 -5.18 -2.22 -2.26
N PRO A 86 -4.26 -1.68 -1.45
CA PRO A 86 -3.88 -2.33 -0.19
C PRO A 86 -5.07 -2.48 0.75
N ARG A 87 -5.09 -3.59 1.52
CA ARG A 87 -6.12 -3.86 2.53
C ARG A 87 -6.13 -2.78 3.61
N SER A 88 -4.95 -2.27 3.98
CA SER A 88 -4.75 -1.29 5.04
C SER A 88 -3.41 -0.58 4.85
N TYR A 89 -3.27 0.63 5.37
CA TYR A 89 -1.95 1.27 5.50
C TYR A 89 -0.97 0.45 6.34
N ARG A 90 -1.48 -0.37 7.25
CA ARG A 90 -0.68 -1.27 8.10
C ARG A 90 -0.12 -2.49 7.35
N MET A 91 -0.62 -2.77 6.15
CA MET A 91 -0.35 -3.96 5.35
C MET A 91 0.16 -3.60 3.95
N MET A 92 0.82 -2.47 3.81
CA MET A 92 1.53 -2.06 2.59
C MET A 92 2.98 -1.75 2.92
N GLU A 93 3.87 -1.99 1.96
CA GLU A 93 5.27 -1.58 2.05
C GLU A 93 5.41 -0.07 1.86
N GLY A 94 6.56 0.46 2.29
CA GLY A 94 7.01 1.81 1.95
C GLY A 94 8.38 1.74 1.30
N PHE A 95 8.62 2.61 0.32
CA PHE A 95 9.87 2.66 -0.44
C PHE A 95 10.36 4.09 -0.54
N GLY A 96 11.67 4.30 -0.37
CA GLY A 96 12.30 5.58 -0.64
C GLY A 96 12.35 5.92 -2.13
N VAL A 97 12.09 4.95 -3.00
CA VAL A 97 12.07 5.00 -4.47
C VAL A 97 13.47 5.22 -5.05
N HIS A 98 14.08 6.37 -4.77
CA HIS A 98 15.35 6.78 -5.34
C HIS A 98 16.55 6.03 -4.76
N THR A 99 17.62 6.04 -5.53
CA THR A 99 18.94 5.69 -5.05
C THR A 99 19.56 6.90 -4.38
N PHE A 100 19.91 6.76 -3.09
CA PHE A 100 20.67 7.75 -2.31
C PHE A 100 22.11 7.27 -2.11
N ARG A 101 22.93 8.07 -1.44
CA ARG A 101 24.24 7.67 -0.97
C ARG A 101 24.33 7.67 0.55
N LEU A 102 25.03 6.70 1.10
CA LEU A 102 25.54 6.72 2.47
C LEU A 102 27.02 7.05 2.42
N VAL A 103 27.44 8.10 3.13
CA VAL A 103 28.82 8.60 3.11
C VAL A 103 29.39 8.50 4.52
N ASN A 104 30.49 7.76 4.68
CA ASN A 104 31.13 7.60 5.98
C ASN A 104 32.09 8.76 6.31
N GLU A 105 32.66 8.73 7.52
CA GLU A 105 33.60 9.76 7.99
C GLU A 105 34.85 9.91 7.11
N GLN A 106 35.28 8.85 6.44
CA GLN A 106 36.42 8.85 5.52
C GLN A 106 36.07 9.39 4.13
N GLY A 107 34.77 9.73 3.90
CA GLY A 107 34.27 10.20 2.61
C GLY A 107 34.02 9.07 1.60
N LYS A 108 34.08 7.79 2.01
CA LYS A 108 33.68 6.68 1.15
C LYS A 108 32.16 6.63 1.07
N ALA A 109 31.63 6.56 -0.15
CA ALA A 109 30.21 6.46 -0.40
C ALA A 109 29.79 5.03 -0.78
N ARG A 110 28.48 4.75 -0.62
CA ARG A 110 27.76 3.59 -1.11
C ARG A 110 26.38 4.00 -1.57
N PHE A 111 25.90 3.38 -2.62
CA PHE A 111 24.52 3.55 -3.03
C PHE A 111 23.58 2.81 -2.08
N VAL A 112 22.41 3.41 -1.83
CA VAL A 112 21.41 2.84 -0.93
C VAL A 112 19.99 3.07 -1.45
N LYS A 113 19.14 2.04 -1.32
CA LYS A 113 17.67 2.18 -1.38
C LYS A 113 17.07 1.80 -0.04
N PHE A 114 16.05 2.57 0.39
CA PHE A 114 15.36 2.39 1.67
C PHE A 114 14.03 1.68 1.49
N HIS A 115 13.73 0.77 2.42
CA HIS A 115 12.53 -0.06 2.44
C HIS A 115 11.85 -0.03 3.81
N TRP A 116 10.52 0.02 3.82
CA TRP A 116 9.69 -0.22 4.98
C TRP A 116 8.87 -1.50 4.74
N LYS A 117 9.15 -2.57 5.48
CA LYS A 117 8.44 -3.85 5.35
C LYS A 117 7.48 -4.05 6.52
N PRO A 118 6.15 -4.13 6.28
CA PRO A 118 5.19 -4.29 7.36
C PRO A 118 5.33 -5.66 8.03
N LEU A 119 5.33 -5.69 9.38
CA LEU A 119 5.40 -6.95 10.12
C LEU A 119 4.12 -7.78 9.98
N LEU A 120 2.99 -7.15 9.65
CA LEU A 120 1.71 -7.83 9.35
C LEU A 120 1.70 -8.50 7.96
N GLY A 121 2.71 -8.26 7.14
CA GLY A 121 2.74 -8.68 5.74
C GLY A 121 1.98 -7.73 4.81
N VAL A 122 2.12 -7.98 3.51
CA VAL A 122 1.47 -7.19 2.45
C VAL A 122 0.20 -7.90 2.02
N HIS A 123 -0.93 -7.24 2.17
CA HIS A 123 -2.24 -7.78 1.84
C HIS A 123 -3.11 -6.72 1.15
N SER A 124 -3.92 -7.15 0.20
CA SER A 124 -4.73 -6.28 -0.63
C SER A 124 -6.21 -6.62 -0.58
N LEU A 125 -7.03 -5.67 -1.02
CA LEU A 125 -8.43 -5.85 -1.33
C LEU A 125 -8.56 -6.57 -2.68
N VAL A 126 -9.78 -7.00 -3.04
CA VAL A 126 -10.16 -7.24 -4.42
C VAL A 126 -10.82 -5.99 -4.99
N TRP A 127 -10.88 -5.85 -6.34
CA TRP A 127 -11.33 -4.58 -6.93
C TRP A 127 -12.78 -4.22 -6.58
N GLU A 128 -13.70 -5.17 -6.66
CA GLU A 128 -15.10 -4.95 -6.28
C GLU A 128 -15.23 -4.48 -4.82
N GLU A 129 -14.49 -5.11 -3.91
CA GLU A 129 -14.43 -4.73 -2.49
C GLU A 129 -13.90 -3.30 -2.32
N ALA A 130 -12.85 -2.91 -3.06
CA ALA A 130 -12.29 -1.57 -3.02
C ALA A 130 -13.29 -0.50 -3.48
N GLN A 131 -14.04 -0.78 -4.55
CA GLN A 131 -15.10 0.11 -5.04
C GLN A 131 -16.23 0.28 -4.02
N GLN A 132 -16.68 -0.82 -3.42
CA GLN A 132 -17.73 -0.78 -2.39
C GLN A 132 -17.26 -0.02 -1.15
N LEU A 133 -16.05 -0.30 -0.64
CA LEU A 133 -15.48 0.42 0.49
C LEU A 133 -15.34 1.92 0.22
N ALA A 134 -14.93 2.31 -0.99
CA ALA A 134 -14.82 3.72 -1.35
C ALA A 134 -16.16 4.47 -1.27
N GLY A 135 -17.28 3.78 -1.56
CA GLY A 135 -18.62 4.34 -1.43
C GLY A 135 -19.20 4.24 -0.02
N LYS A 136 -18.92 3.17 0.71
CA LYS A 136 -19.50 2.89 2.04
C LYS A 136 -18.73 3.59 3.18
N ASP A 137 -17.43 3.62 3.11
CA ASP A 137 -16.54 4.30 4.07
C ASP A 137 -15.31 4.89 3.34
N PRO A 138 -15.42 6.09 2.79
CA PRO A 138 -14.28 6.75 2.11
C PRO A 138 -13.07 6.92 3.03
N ASP A 139 -13.25 6.96 4.34
CA ASP A 139 -12.21 7.10 5.35
C ASP A 139 -11.65 5.76 5.87
N TYR A 140 -12.03 4.64 5.26
CA TYR A 140 -11.72 3.30 5.75
C TYR A 140 -10.23 3.10 6.12
N HIS A 141 -9.29 3.48 5.24
CA HIS A 141 -7.84 3.34 5.52
C HIS A 141 -7.37 4.19 6.70
N ARG A 142 -7.89 5.43 6.84
CA ARG A 142 -7.58 6.31 7.98
C ARG A 142 -8.15 5.75 9.27
N ARG A 143 -9.41 5.32 9.24
CA ARG A 143 -10.12 4.74 10.38
C ARG A 143 -9.47 3.45 10.84
N ASP A 144 -9.07 2.56 9.91
CA ASP A 144 -8.39 1.31 10.21
C ASP A 144 -7.07 1.55 10.96
N LEU A 145 -6.24 2.48 10.45
CA LEU A 145 -4.98 2.84 11.10
C LEU A 145 -5.21 3.48 12.48
N TRP A 146 -6.11 4.45 12.57
CA TRP A 146 -6.46 5.13 13.82
C TRP A 146 -6.92 4.15 14.89
N ASN A 147 -7.90 3.33 14.56
CA ASN A 147 -8.49 2.37 15.50
C ASN A 147 -7.49 1.31 15.95
N ALA A 148 -6.58 0.87 15.09
CA ALA A 148 -5.53 -0.08 15.46
C ALA A 148 -4.60 0.51 16.55
N ILE A 149 -4.20 1.76 16.40
CA ILE A 149 -3.34 2.46 17.36
C ILE A 149 -4.09 2.68 18.70
N GLU A 150 -5.36 3.16 18.66
CA GLU A 150 -6.18 3.34 19.86
C GLU A 150 -6.41 2.02 20.62
N ALA A 151 -6.56 0.91 19.91
CA ALA A 151 -6.73 -0.40 20.50
C ALA A 151 -5.42 -1.04 21.04
N GLY A 152 -4.27 -0.38 20.86
CA GLY A 152 -2.96 -0.88 21.26
C GLY A 152 -2.35 -1.91 20.30
N TYR A 153 -2.95 -2.12 19.12
CA TYR A 153 -2.39 -2.94 18.05
C TYR A 153 -1.45 -2.10 17.18
N PHE A 154 -0.34 -1.68 17.74
CA PHE A 154 0.60 -0.77 17.09
C PHE A 154 1.18 -1.35 15.82
N PRO A 155 0.97 -0.69 14.65
CA PRO A 155 1.58 -1.13 13.40
C PRO A 155 3.09 -1.00 13.45
N GLU A 156 3.79 -2.02 12.97
CA GLU A 156 5.25 -2.08 12.97
C GLU A 156 5.79 -2.36 11.57
N TYR A 157 6.90 -1.69 11.24
CA TYR A 157 7.61 -1.85 9.98
C TYR A 157 9.10 -2.06 10.25
N GLU A 158 9.72 -2.99 9.55
CA GLU A 158 11.17 -3.12 9.51
C GLU A 158 11.74 -2.08 8.53
N LEU A 159 12.65 -1.23 9.01
CA LEU A 159 13.49 -0.41 8.15
C LEU A 159 14.60 -1.28 7.57
N GLY A 160 14.62 -1.39 6.26
CA GLY A 160 15.62 -2.13 5.53
C GLY A 160 16.37 -1.25 4.53
N VAL A 161 17.57 -1.65 4.21
CA VAL A 161 18.40 -1.01 3.18
C VAL A 161 18.96 -2.05 2.22
N GLN A 162 18.97 -1.70 0.94
CA GLN A 162 19.80 -2.37 -0.06
C GLN A 162 21.04 -1.50 -0.28
N ILE A 163 22.22 -2.09 -0.19
CA ILE A 163 23.49 -1.36 -0.27
C ILE A 163 24.31 -1.89 -1.45
N LEU A 164 24.86 -0.98 -2.24
CA LEU A 164 25.73 -1.26 -3.37
C LEU A 164 26.99 -0.41 -3.28
N GLU A 165 28.15 -1.02 -3.48
CA GLU A 165 29.42 -0.27 -3.57
C GLU A 165 29.44 0.60 -4.83
N GLU A 166 30.07 1.78 -4.78
CA GLU A 166 30.18 2.73 -5.91
C GLU A 166 30.75 2.08 -7.19
N GLU A 167 31.72 1.17 -7.04
CA GLU A 167 32.36 0.45 -8.13
C GLU A 167 31.45 -0.50 -8.91
N HIS A 168 30.27 -0.82 -8.35
CA HIS A 168 29.24 -1.68 -8.95
C HIS A 168 28.11 -0.90 -9.61
N GLU A 169 28.21 0.42 -9.77
CA GLU A 169 27.16 1.27 -10.37
C GLU A 169 26.67 0.71 -11.72
N PHE A 170 27.56 0.19 -12.53
CA PHE A 170 27.29 -0.34 -13.87
C PHE A 170 27.32 -1.87 -13.96
N ALA A 171 27.15 -2.57 -12.83
CA ALA A 171 27.22 -4.03 -12.77
C ALA A 171 25.95 -4.74 -13.26
N PHE A 172 24.88 -4.00 -13.49
CA PHE A 172 23.56 -4.52 -13.86
C PHE A 172 23.22 -4.13 -15.30
N ASP A 173 22.26 -4.83 -15.89
CA ASP A 173 21.68 -4.55 -17.20
C ASP A 173 20.60 -3.44 -17.16
N PHE A 174 20.41 -2.80 -16.01
CA PHE A 174 19.57 -1.61 -15.80
C PHE A 174 20.36 -0.51 -15.08
N ASP A 175 19.97 0.73 -15.30
CA ASP A 175 20.57 1.88 -14.61
C ASP A 175 20.01 1.98 -13.18
N ILE A 176 20.88 1.94 -12.18
CA ILE A 176 20.50 2.01 -10.76
C ILE A 176 19.98 3.39 -10.34
N LEU A 177 20.17 4.42 -11.16
CA LEU A 177 19.68 5.78 -10.95
C LEU A 177 18.37 6.06 -11.69
N ASP A 178 17.87 5.10 -12.47
CA ASP A 178 16.56 5.22 -13.13
C ASP A 178 15.43 5.00 -12.12
N PRO A 179 14.60 6.00 -11.82
CA PRO A 179 13.52 5.89 -10.84
C PRO A 179 12.36 4.98 -11.28
N THR A 180 12.36 4.49 -12.52
CA THR A 180 11.42 3.47 -13.00
C THR A 180 11.94 2.04 -12.79
N LYS A 181 13.09 1.88 -12.15
CA LYS A 181 13.74 0.60 -11.88
C LYS A 181 13.83 0.34 -10.38
N PHE A 182 13.57 -0.91 -9.98
CA PHE A 182 13.85 -1.37 -8.63
C PHE A 182 15.06 -2.33 -8.63
N TRP A 183 15.61 -2.57 -7.47
CA TRP A 183 16.67 -3.55 -7.29
C TRP A 183 16.07 -4.86 -6.80
N PRO A 184 16.11 -5.95 -7.60
CA PRO A 184 15.63 -7.26 -7.14
C PRO A 184 16.33 -7.70 -5.85
N GLU A 185 15.58 -8.15 -4.85
CA GLU A 185 16.13 -8.56 -3.55
C GLU A 185 17.03 -9.79 -3.67
N GLU A 186 16.85 -10.58 -4.71
CA GLU A 186 17.68 -11.74 -5.03
C GLU A 186 19.06 -11.36 -5.53
N LEU A 187 19.21 -10.15 -6.10
CA LEU A 187 20.50 -9.61 -6.53
C LEU A 187 21.16 -8.78 -5.43
N ILE A 188 20.38 -7.92 -4.77
CA ILE A 188 20.83 -7.04 -3.70
C ILE A 188 19.90 -7.22 -2.52
N PRO A 189 20.24 -8.07 -1.53
CA PRO A 189 19.36 -8.36 -0.40
C PRO A 189 19.06 -7.13 0.48
N VAL A 190 17.84 -7.05 0.99
CA VAL A 190 17.44 -6.03 1.97
C VAL A 190 18.00 -6.38 3.34
N GLN A 191 18.87 -5.53 3.86
CA GLN A 191 19.43 -5.63 5.20
C GLN A 191 18.56 -4.87 6.19
N LYS A 192 18.08 -5.53 7.25
CA LYS A 192 17.27 -4.92 8.29
C LYS A 192 18.17 -4.13 9.24
N ILE A 193 17.86 -2.85 9.44
CA ILE A 193 18.65 -1.93 10.27
C ILE A 193 17.87 -1.29 11.41
N GLY A 194 16.54 -1.38 11.40
CA GLY A 194 15.72 -0.78 12.43
C GLY A 194 14.26 -1.20 12.36
N LYS A 195 13.47 -0.66 13.30
CA LYS A 195 12.03 -0.89 13.37
C LYS A 195 11.31 0.42 13.66
N LEU A 196 10.25 0.70 12.88
CA LEU A 196 9.29 1.77 13.11
C LEU A 196 8.06 1.18 13.81
N THR A 197 7.62 1.79 14.89
CA THR A 197 6.37 1.44 15.57
C THR A 197 5.46 2.67 15.64
N LEU A 198 4.25 2.57 15.11
CA LEU A 198 3.24 3.62 15.17
C LEU A 198 2.43 3.45 16.47
N ASN A 199 2.82 4.13 17.53
CA ASN A 199 2.31 3.92 18.88
C ASN A 199 1.49 5.09 19.45
N ARG A 200 1.25 6.13 18.65
CA ARG A 200 0.46 7.29 19.05
C ARG A 200 -0.25 7.90 17.84
N ASN A 201 -1.53 8.18 17.99
CA ASN A 201 -2.27 9.05 17.08
C ASN A 201 -1.95 10.53 17.36
N VAL A 202 -2.32 11.41 16.42
CA VAL A 202 -2.21 12.85 16.61
C VAL A 202 -3.31 13.34 17.57
N ASP A 203 -3.03 14.39 18.31
CA ASP A 203 -4.02 15.06 19.18
C ASP A 203 -4.81 16.12 18.39
N ASN A 204 -4.15 16.75 17.39
CA ASN A 204 -4.75 17.73 16.51
C ASN A 204 -4.25 17.54 15.07
N PHE A 205 -5.17 17.14 14.18
CA PHE A 205 -4.82 16.83 12.80
C PHE A 205 -4.24 18.01 12.03
N PHE A 206 -4.78 19.25 12.24
CA PHE A 206 -4.25 20.42 11.59
C PHE A 206 -2.80 20.71 12.01
N ALA A 207 -2.55 20.76 13.31
CA ALA A 207 -1.25 21.13 13.84
C ALA A 207 -0.16 20.07 13.57
N GLU A 208 -0.51 18.78 13.61
CA GLU A 208 0.46 17.67 13.59
C GLU A 208 0.52 16.92 12.26
N THR A 209 -0.48 17.08 11.37
CA THR A 209 -0.52 16.40 10.07
C THR A 209 -0.65 17.40 8.91
N GLU A 210 -1.62 18.30 8.95
CA GLU A 210 -1.86 19.21 7.83
C GLU A 210 -0.72 20.23 7.66
N GLN A 211 -0.13 20.70 8.75
CA GLN A 211 1.03 21.60 8.74
C GLN A 211 2.39 20.91 8.60
N VAL A 212 2.44 19.57 8.58
CA VAL A 212 3.72 18.87 8.38
C VAL A 212 4.30 19.16 7.00
N ALA A 213 5.58 19.48 6.96
CA ALA A 213 6.34 19.75 5.74
C ALA A 213 7.38 18.66 5.55
N PHE A 214 7.09 17.69 4.71
CA PHE A 214 8.11 16.73 4.24
C PHE A 214 8.92 17.36 3.12
N HIS A 215 10.24 17.22 3.19
CA HIS A 215 11.15 17.73 2.18
C HIS A 215 12.26 16.72 1.92
N VAL A 216 12.33 16.22 0.70
CA VAL A 216 13.34 15.20 0.30
C VAL A 216 14.77 15.70 0.50
N ALA A 217 14.99 17.03 0.41
CA ALA A 217 16.30 17.62 0.67
C ALA A 217 16.67 17.74 2.16
N ASN A 218 15.75 17.42 3.09
CA ASN A 218 16.08 17.34 4.50
C ASN A 218 16.84 16.04 4.77
N VAL A 219 18.16 16.16 4.84
CA VAL A 219 19.08 15.07 5.16
C VAL A 219 19.99 15.48 6.30
N VAL A 220 20.58 14.48 6.95
CA VAL A 220 21.60 14.66 7.99
C VAL A 220 22.99 14.26 7.44
N PRO A 221 24.11 14.66 8.09
CA PRO A 221 25.44 14.23 7.67
C PRO A 221 25.53 12.72 7.51
N GLY A 222 26.10 12.27 6.40
CA GLY A 222 26.23 10.85 6.05
C GLY A 222 25.15 10.34 5.07
N ILE A 223 24.14 11.13 4.74
CA ILE A 223 23.18 10.84 3.67
C ILE A 223 23.33 11.89 2.58
N ASP A 224 23.48 11.45 1.33
CA ASP A 224 23.65 12.32 0.17
C ASP A 224 22.79 11.85 -1.02
N PHE A 225 22.71 12.69 -2.02
CA PHE A 225 21.91 12.49 -3.22
C PHE A 225 22.72 11.89 -4.35
N THR A 226 22.01 11.31 -5.30
CA THR A 226 22.58 10.85 -6.57
C THR A 226 22.12 11.74 -7.72
N ASN A 227 22.61 11.47 -8.92
CA ASN A 227 22.23 12.16 -10.14
C ASN A 227 20.94 11.63 -10.77
N ASP A 228 20.10 10.89 -10.03
CA ASP A 228 18.74 10.53 -10.44
C ASP A 228 17.98 11.81 -10.84
N PRO A 229 17.53 11.95 -12.12
CA PRO A 229 16.96 13.21 -12.60
C PRO A 229 15.64 13.57 -11.95
N LEU A 230 14.87 12.57 -11.50
CA LEU A 230 13.64 12.80 -10.77
C LEU A 230 13.94 13.23 -9.33
N LEU A 231 14.91 12.60 -8.67
CA LEU A 231 15.35 12.99 -7.33
C LEU A 231 15.84 14.45 -7.32
N GLN A 232 16.67 14.82 -8.28
CA GLN A 232 17.22 16.18 -8.39
C GLN A 232 16.11 17.24 -8.47
N GLY A 233 15.05 16.98 -9.23
CA GLY A 233 13.88 17.87 -9.30
C GLY A 233 13.10 17.94 -7.97
N ARG A 234 13.05 16.86 -7.21
CA ARG A 234 12.38 16.83 -5.90
C ARG A 234 13.09 17.68 -4.85
N LEU A 235 14.40 17.91 -4.97
CA LEU A 235 15.17 18.68 -4.00
C LEU A 235 14.71 20.16 -3.89
N PHE A 236 14.08 20.71 -4.92
CA PHE A 236 13.55 22.07 -4.89
C PHE A 236 12.02 22.13 -5.00
N SER A 237 11.35 21.19 -5.65
CA SER A 237 9.89 21.23 -5.82
C SER A 237 9.14 21.10 -4.49
N TYR A 238 9.67 20.36 -3.54
CA TYR A 238 9.11 20.26 -2.18
C TYR A 238 9.28 21.59 -1.41
N LEU A 239 10.39 22.30 -1.59
CA LEU A 239 10.57 23.62 -1.01
C LEU A 239 9.55 24.60 -1.59
N ASP A 240 9.40 24.64 -2.91
CA ASP A 240 8.47 25.54 -3.60
C ASP A 240 7.03 25.38 -3.10
N THR A 241 6.54 24.15 -3.04
CA THR A 241 5.18 23.90 -2.53
C THR A 241 5.00 24.29 -1.07
N GLN A 242 6.01 24.10 -0.20
CA GLN A 242 5.93 24.47 1.22
C GLN A 242 5.89 25.98 1.43
N LEU A 243 6.62 26.75 0.64
CA LEU A 243 6.59 28.22 0.70
C LEU A 243 5.18 28.78 0.50
N ILE A 244 4.43 28.21 -0.43
CA ILE A 244 3.06 28.64 -0.74
C ILE A 244 2.07 28.03 0.26
N ARG A 245 2.13 26.73 0.47
CA ARG A 245 1.17 25.98 1.31
C ARG A 245 1.19 26.40 2.77
N LEU A 246 2.37 26.68 3.32
CA LEU A 246 2.58 27.01 4.74
C LEU A 246 2.86 28.49 5.02
N GLY A 247 2.73 29.34 4.01
CA GLY A 247 2.69 30.79 4.20
C GLY A 247 4.04 31.46 4.39
N GLY A 248 5.14 30.90 3.89
CA GLY A 248 6.43 31.59 3.86
C GLY A 248 7.66 30.75 4.19
N PRO A 249 8.86 31.38 4.22
CA PRO A 249 10.14 30.68 4.28
C PRO A 249 10.46 30.05 5.62
N ASN A 250 9.74 30.40 6.69
CA ASN A 250 9.98 29.89 8.04
C ASN A 250 9.06 28.71 8.42
N PHE A 251 8.52 27.98 7.46
CA PHE A 251 7.66 26.81 7.73
C PHE A 251 8.34 25.74 8.59
N HIS A 252 9.67 25.67 8.57
CA HIS A 252 10.45 24.76 9.42
C HIS A 252 10.47 25.16 10.90
N GLU A 253 9.96 26.34 11.27
CA GLU A 253 9.76 26.74 12.66
C GLU A 253 8.39 26.36 13.23
N ILE A 254 7.44 25.92 12.39
CA ILE A 254 6.19 25.33 12.86
C ILE A 254 6.53 24.09 13.73
N PRO A 255 5.91 23.91 14.91
CA PRO A 255 6.33 22.90 15.89
C PRO A 255 6.55 21.51 15.33
N ILE A 256 5.65 21.03 14.45
CA ILE A 256 5.77 19.68 13.87
C ILE A 256 6.95 19.55 12.89
N ASN A 257 7.46 20.66 12.35
CA ASN A 257 8.56 20.68 11.39
C ASN A 257 9.90 21.02 12.05
N ARG A 258 9.86 21.53 13.28
CA ARG A 258 11.05 22.05 13.97
C ARG A 258 12.01 20.90 14.32
N SER A 259 13.30 21.10 14.04
CA SER A 259 14.36 20.25 14.56
C SER A 259 14.41 20.27 16.08
N VAL A 260 14.64 19.11 16.71
CA VAL A 260 14.89 19.01 18.17
C VAL A 260 16.29 19.48 18.54
N SER A 261 17.23 19.42 17.60
CA SER A 261 18.56 20.01 17.78
C SER A 261 18.58 21.46 17.33
N PRO A 262 19.43 22.30 17.93
CA PRO A 262 19.59 23.69 17.49
C PRO A 262 20.03 23.80 16.04
N VAL A 263 19.32 24.57 15.24
CA VAL A 263 19.71 24.90 13.87
C VAL A 263 20.13 26.38 13.82
N VAL A 264 21.36 26.63 13.44
CA VAL A 264 21.91 27.98 13.26
C VAL A 264 22.19 28.19 11.77
N ASN A 265 21.59 29.23 11.21
CA ASN A 265 21.78 29.60 9.80
C ASN A 265 21.74 31.13 9.63
N ASN A 266 21.84 31.60 8.40
CA ASN A 266 21.84 33.01 8.08
C ASN A 266 20.45 33.65 8.01
N GLN A 267 19.39 32.84 8.11
CA GLN A 267 18.03 33.35 8.00
C GLN A 267 17.64 34.15 9.23
N ARG A 268 17.11 35.35 9.03
CA ARG A 268 16.76 36.31 10.09
C ARG A 268 15.33 36.81 10.00
N ASP A 269 14.79 36.92 8.82
CA ASP A 269 13.57 37.63 8.48
C ASP A 269 12.53 36.73 7.83
N GLY A 270 11.41 37.32 7.44
CA GLY A 270 10.30 36.65 6.75
C GLY A 270 9.19 36.21 7.69
N PHE A 271 8.03 35.91 7.12
CA PHE A 271 6.85 35.50 7.87
C PHE A 271 7.13 34.28 8.76
N HIS A 272 6.52 34.30 9.96
CA HIS A 272 6.63 33.24 10.96
C HIS A 272 8.04 32.99 11.50
N ARG A 273 8.96 33.96 11.40
CA ARG A 273 10.25 33.89 12.08
C ARG A 273 10.02 33.91 13.60
N MET A 274 10.30 32.80 14.28
CA MET A 274 10.07 32.60 15.71
C MET A 274 11.38 32.56 16.52
N THR A 275 12.50 32.31 15.85
CA THR A 275 13.83 32.28 16.49
C THR A 275 14.38 33.69 16.68
N ILE A 276 14.82 34.00 17.89
CA ILE A 276 15.48 35.27 18.20
C ILE A 276 17.00 35.10 18.00
N ASN A 277 17.50 35.61 16.88
CA ASN A 277 18.93 35.61 16.60
C ASN A 277 19.58 36.86 17.22
N ARG A 278 20.70 36.67 17.90
CA ARG A 278 21.47 37.79 18.49
C ARG A 278 22.65 38.13 17.60
N GLY A 279 23.13 39.33 17.73
CA GLY A 279 24.32 39.81 17.03
C GLY A 279 24.05 40.85 15.97
N VAL A 280 25.12 41.39 15.39
CA VAL A 280 25.08 42.52 14.43
C VAL A 280 25.26 42.08 12.98
N THR A 281 25.55 40.78 12.76
CA THR A 281 25.78 40.23 11.41
C THR A 281 24.87 39.06 11.10
N SER A 282 24.52 38.90 9.83
CA SER A 282 23.81 37.75 9.28
C SER A 282 24.49 37.18 8.04
N TYR A 283 25.76 37.46 7.87
CA TYR A 283 26.56 37.04 6.71
C TYR A 283 27.95 36.51 7.15
N SER A 284 28.55 35.72 6.31
CA SER A 284 29.93 35.24 6.39
C SER A 284 30.62 35.55 5.02
N VAL A 285 31.82 36.07 4.97
CA VAL A 285 32.81 36.30 6.04
C VAL A 285 32.56 37.67 6.70
N ASN A 286 32.74 37.78 8.02
CA ASN A 286 32.66 39.05 8.70
C ASN A 286 33.78 39.18 9.76
N SER A 287 34.07 40.43 10.14
CA SER A 287 35.05 40.82 11.18
C SER A 287 34.38 41.38 12.43
N LEU A 288 33.05 41.45 12.45
CA LEU A 288 32.28 42.13 13.52
C LEU A 288 31.80 41.22 14.62
N GLN A 289 31.72 39.93 14.36
CA GLN A 289 31.14 38.94 15.26
C GLN A 289 31.83 37.58 15.12
N ASP A 290 33.15 37.54 15.23
CA ASP A 290 33.99 36.32 15.15
C ASP A 290 33.68 35.42 13.95
N ASN A 291 33.32 36.04 12.83
CA ASN A 291 32.87 35.36 11.61
C ASN A 291 31.61 34.50 11.80
N ASP A 292 30.71 34.87 12.70
CA ASP A 292 29.44 34.16 12.96
C ASP A 292 28.25 34.96 12.37
N PRO A 293 27.24 34.38 11.69
CA PRO A 293 27.11 32.93 11.36
C PRO A 293 28.03 32.55 10.19
N ARG A 294 28.58 31.33 10.24
CA ARG A 294 29.40 30.77 9.17
C ARG A 294 29.03 29.31 8.87
N PRO A 295 29.36 28.78 7.68
CA PRO A 295 29.20 27.37 7.41
C PRO A 295 30.01 26.51 8.40
N SER A 296 29.40 25.49 8.98
CA SER A 296 30.10 24.52 9.81
C SER A 296 31.02 23.64 8.96
N THR A 297 32.21 23.39 9.47
CA THR A 297 33.14 22.43 8.83
C THR A 297 32.71 21.00 9.12
N LYS A 298 33.22 20.02 8.35
CA LYS A 298 33.00 18.60 8.61
C LYS A 298 33.36 18.20 10.04
N LYS A 299 34.43 18.76 10.62
CA LYS A 299 34.86 18.50 12.00
C LYS A 299 33.88 19.03 13.06
N GLU A 300 33.10 20.03 12.70
CA GLU A 300 32.06 20.64 13.53
C GLU A 300 30.68 20.03 13.29
N GLY A 301 30.61 18.90 12.57
CA GLY A 301 29.35 18.24 12.24
C GLY A 301 28.60 18.85 11.05
N GLY A 302 29.27 19.67 10.25
CA GLY A 302 28.67 20.28 9.06
C GLY A 302 28.45 19.25 7.95
N TYR A 303 27.38 19.44 7.18
CA TYR A 303 27.05 18.63 6.01
C TYR A 303 28.09 18.83 4.90
N VAL A 304 28.51 17.73 4.28
CA VAL A 304 29.44 17.72 3.15
C VAL A 304 28.95 16.76 2.09
N HIS A 305 28.86 17.24 0.84
CA HIS A 305 28.56 16.39 -0.30
C HIS A 305 29.67 15.39 -0.58
N TYR A 306 29.29 14.25 -1.14
CA TYR A 306 30.21 13.29 -1.71
C TYR A 306 30.98 13.93 -2.87
N ALA A 307 32.31 13.80 -2.83
CA ALA A 307 33.19 14.33 -3.87
C ALA A 307 33.20 13.37 -5.09
N GLU A 308 32.14 13.43 -5.90
CA GLU A 308 32.01 12.61 -7.10
C GLU A 308 32.92 13.11 -8.21
N LYS A 309 33.64 12.17 -8.84
CA LYS A 309 34.40 12.47 -10.05
C LYS A 309 33.45 12.62 -11.23
N VAL A 310 33.51 13.75 -11.92
CA VAL A 310 32.77 13.99 -13.16
C VAL A 310 33.75 14.00 -14.33
N ASP A 311 33.49 13.17 -15.34
CA ASP A 311 34.25 13.09 -16.58
C ASP A 311 33.26 13.01 -17.76
N GLY A 312 33.10 14.08 -18.53
CA GLY A 312 32.16 14.12 -19.63
C GLY A 312 31.75 15.52 -20.07
N ARG A 313 30.69 15.57 -20.89
CA ARG A 313 30.07 16.81 -21.36
C ARG A 313 28.75 17.03 -20.64
N LYS A 314 28.47 18.24 -20.18
CA LYS A 314 27.14 18.63 -19.70
C LYS A 314 26.23 18.84 -20.92
N ILE A 315 25.34 17.89 -21.15
CA ILE A 315 24.39 17.91 -22.26
C ILE A 315 22.95 17.77 -21.71
N ARG A 316 21.95 18.03 -22.55
CA ARG A 316 20.51 17.86 -22.23
C ARG A 316 19.95 16.68 -23.00
N GLU A 317 20.56 15.51 -22.84
CA GLU A 317 20.14 14.27 -23.44
C GLU A 317 20.02 13.21 -22.35
N ARG A 318 19.06 12.30 -22.53
CA ARG A 318 18.88 11.16 -21.64
C ARG A 318 19.96 10.11 -21.94
N SER A 319 20.53 9.52 -20.89
CA SER A 319 21.48 8.43 -21.06
C SER A 319 20.86 7.25 -21.82
N PRO A 320 21.60 6.58 -22.72
CA PRO A 320 21.14 5.33 -23.34
C PRO A 320 20.69 4.26 -22.35
N SER A 321 21.26 4.23 -21.13
CA SER A 321 20.86 3.33 -20.04
C SER A 321 19.41 3.50 -19.57
N PHE A 322 18.76 4.63 -19.90
CA PHE A 322 17.35 4.90 -19.62
C PHE A 322 16.39 4.47 -20.73
N HIS A 323 16.89 3.96 -21.86
CA HIS A 323 16.03 3.64 -23.01
C HIS A 323 15.27 2.33 -22.89
N ASP A 324 15.66 1.43 -22.01
CA ASP A 324 14.92 0.20 -21.74
C ASP A 324 13.74 0.46 -20.81
N HIS A 325 12.55 0.54 -21.36
CA HIS A 325 11.30 0.78 -20.63
C HIS A 325 10.56 -0.52 -20.26
N PHE A 326 10.91 -1.67 -20.84
CA PHE A 326 10.08 -2.85 -20.79
C PHE A 326 10.67 -4.05 -20.05
N SER A 327 11.99 -4.20 -19.97
CA SER A 327 12.63 -5.40 -19.39
C SER A 327 12.20 -5.63 -17.93
N GLN A 328 12.21 -4.59 -17.09
CA GLN A 328 11.73 -4.74 -15.71
C GLN A 328 10.20 -4.85 -15.60
N ALA A 329 9.46 -4.30 -16.54
CA ALA A 329 8.01 -4.52 -16.62
C ALA A 329 7.71 -6.01 -16.91
N THR A 330 8.43 -6.63 -17.84
CA THR A 330 8.36 -8.07 -18.10
C THR A 330 8.80 -8.89 -16.88
N PHE A 331 9.88 -8.49 -16.23
CA PHE A 331 10.37 -9.13 -15.01
C PHE A 331 9.31 -9.10 -13.88
N PHE A 332 8.65 -7.96 -13.69
CA PHE A 332 7.54 -7.84 -12.74
C PHE A 332 6.37 -8.74 -13.12
N TRP A 333 5.94 -8.71 -14.40
CA TRP A 333 4.88 -9.58 -14.90
C TRP A 333 5.18 -11.06 -14.68
N ASN A 334 6.40 -11.50 -15.00
CA ASN A 334 6.85 -12.88 -14.76
C ASN A 334 6.83 -13.27 -13.28
N SER A 335 7.01 -12.30 -12.39
CA SER A 335 7.03 -12.52 -10.93
C SER A 335 5.66 -12.73 -10.32
N MET A 336 4.59 -12.39 -11.04
CA MET A 336 3.21 -12.52 -10.57
C MET A 336 2.70 -13.95 -10.70
N SER A 337 1.93 -14.42 -9.71
CA SER A 337 1.14 -15.65 -9.79
C SER A 337 0.00 -15.50 -10.80
N ASP A 338 -0.62 -16.61 -11.20
CA ASP A 338 -1.74 -16.59 -12.17
C ASP A 338 -2.91 -15.72 -11.68
N ILE A 339 -3.21 -15.75 -10.38
CA ILE A 339 -4.24 -14.90 -9.76
C ILE A 339 -3.87 -13.42 -9.85
N GLU A 340 -2.64 -13.06 -9.49
CA GLU A 340 -2.17 -11.67 -9.58
C GLU A 340 -2.18 -11.17 -11.03
N LYS A 341 -1.79 -12.02 -11.99
CA LYS A 341 -1.89 -11.71 -13.42
C LYS A 341 -3.32 -11.47 -13.86
N GLN A 342 -4.26 -12.32 -13.41
CA GLN A 342 -5.67 -12.14 -13.73
C GLN A 342 -6.22 -10.83 -13.15
N HIS A 343 -5.82 -10.46 -11.93
CA HIS A 343 -6.21 -9.18 -11.33
C HIS A 343 -5.68 -7.98 -12.14
N ILE A 344 -4.45 -8.05 -12.62
CA ILE A 344 -3.86 -7.02 -13.50
C ILE A 344 -4.66 -6.92 -14.81
N ILE A 345 -4.99 -8.04 -15.44
CA ILE A 345 -5.79 -8.06 -16.69
C ILE A 345 -7.17 -7.44 -16.43
N ASN A 346 -7.83 -7.82 -15.34
CA ASN A 346 -9.14 -7.27 -14.97
C ASN A 346 -9.05 -5.75 -14.71
N ALA A 347 -7.95 -5.28 -14.13
CA ALA A 347 -7.71 -3.86 -13.92
C ALA A 347 -7.53 -3.12 -15.27
N PHE A 348 -6.80 -3.69 -16.23
CA PHE A 348 -6.75 -3.15 -17.60
C PHE A 348 -8.14 -3.07 -18.24
N HIS A 349 -8.94 -4.14 -18.14
CA HIS A 349 -10.30 -4.15 -18.68
C HIS A 349 -11.16 -3.05 -18.09
N PHE A 350 -11.04 -2.77 -16.78
CA PHE A 350 -11.78 -1.68 -16.15
C PHE A 350 -11.24 -0.31 -16.57
N GLU A 351 -9.94 -0.07 -16.43
CA GLU A 351 -9.33 1.23 -16.68
C GLU A 351 -9.40 1.63 -18.16
N VAL A 352 -8.92 0.76 -19.04
CA VAL A 352 -8.86 1.02 -20.49
C VAL A 352 -10.22 0.84 -21.15
N GLY A 353 -11.11 0.02 -20.58
CA GLY A 353 -12.49 -0.11 -21.02
C GLY A 353 -13.32 1.18 -20.89
N ASN A 354 -12.90 2.12 -20.02
CA ASN A 354 -13.48 3.44 -19.89
C ASN A 354 -12.86 4.50 -20.83
N VAL A 355 -11.82 4.15 -21.59
CA VAL A 355 -11.21 5.04 -22.58
C VAL A 355 -12.12 5.12 -23.81
N GLU A 356 -12.55 6.31 -24.18
CA GLU A 356 -13.47 6.54 -25.32
C GLU A 356 -12.76 6.33 -26.66
N SER A 357 -11.51 6.81 -26.80
CA SER A 357 -10.73 6.71 -28.03
C SER A 357 -10.28 5.28 -28.33
N LYS A 358 -10.77 4.74 -29.44
CA LYS A 358 -10.36 3.41 -29.93
C LYS A 358 -8.86 3.37 -30.26
N GLU A 359 -8.32 4.44 -30.86
CA GLU A 359 -6.91 4.56 -31.21
C GLU A 359 -6.00 4.44 -29.95
N ILE A 360 -6.38 5.10 -28.85
CA ILE A 360 -5.62 4.97 -27.58
C ILE A 360 -5.68 3.53 -27.09
N ARG A 361 -6.86 2.87 -27.11
CA ARG A 361 -7.00 1.47 -26.70
C ARG A 361 -6.13 0.52 -27.54
N GLU A 362 -6.07 0.72 -28.86
CA GLU A 362 -5.20 -0.04 -29.76
C GLU A 362 -3.72 0.16 -29.40
N ARG A 363 -3.29 1.39 -29.17
CA ARG A 363 -1.92 1.71 -28.77
C ARG A 363 -1.54 1.16 -27.38
N VAL A 364 -2.48 1.05 -26.46
CA VAL A 364 -2.25 0.36 -25.17
C VAL A 364 -1.87 -1.10 -25.42
N VAL A 365 -2.59 -1.80 -26.28
CA VAL A 365 -2.26 -3.18 -26.67
C VAL A 365 -0.86 -3.28 -27.29
N GLU A 366 -0.49 -2.34 -28.17
CA GLU A 366 0.84 -2.30 -28.79
C GLU A 366 1.96 -2.08 -27.76
N VAL A 367 1.76 -1.16 -26.81
CA VAL A 367 2.73 -0.86 -25.75
C VAL A 367 2.93 -2.09 -24.86
N PHE A 368 1.85 -2.71 -24.36
CA PHE A 368 1.95 -3.86 -23.48
C PHE A 368 2.31 -5.17 -24.18
N ASN A 369 2.17 -5.24 -25.52
CA ASN A 369 2.74 -6.31 -26.32
C ASN A 369 4.28 -6.33 -26.25
N GLN A 370 4.92 -5.19 -26.04
CA GLN A 370 6.37 -5.14 -25.84
C GLN A 370 6.78 -5.71 -24.47
N VAL A 371 5.88 -5.72 -23.51
CA VAL A 371 6.11 -6.36 -22.18
C VAL A 371 5.93 -7.87 -22.29
N ASP A 372 4.74 -8.30 -22.73
CA ASP A 372 4.37 -9.71 -22.89
C ASP A 372 3.21 -9.86 -23.87
N ASN A 373 3.35 -10.79 -24.82
CA ASN A 373 2.34 -10.98 -25.88
C ASN A 373 1.03 -11.57 -25.32
N GLN A 374 1.08 -12.48 -24.33
CA GLN A 374 -0.14 -13.06 -23.76
C GLN A 374 -0.91 -12.03 -22.95
N LEU A 375 -0.20 -11.14 -22.24
CA LEU A 375 -0.80 -10.00 -21.56
C LEU A 375 -1.55 -9.11 -22.56
N ALA A 376 -0.92 -8.76 -23.67
CA ALA A 376 -1.53 -7.89 -24.70
C ALA A 376 -2.77 -8.53 -25.34
N ILE A 377 -2.73 -9.82 -25.64
CA ILE A 377 -3.88 -10.58 -26.14
C ILE A 377 -5.03 -10.54 -25.12
N ALA A 378 -4.72 -10.80 -23.85
CA ALA A 378 -5.71 -10.78 -22.78
C ALA A 378 -6.33 -9.38 -22.58
N ILE A 379 -5.51 -8.32 -22.63
CA ILE A 379 -6.01 -6.93 -22.57
C ILE A 379 -6.98 -6.67 -23.73
N ALA A 380 -6.58 -6.97 -24.97
CA ALA A 380 -7.37 -6.72 -26.17
C ALA A 380 -8.77 -7.39 -26.10
N ALA A 381 -8.83 -8.60 -25.57
CA ALA A 381 -10.07 -9.36 -25.42
C ALA A 381 -11.16 -8.66 -24.60
N GLY A 382 -10.79 -7.78 -23.66
CA GLY A 382 -11.75 -7.08 -22.79
C GLY A 382 -12.04 -5.63 -23.17
N ILE A 383 -11.27 -5.02 -24.08
CA ILE A 383 -11.38 -3.58 -24.39
C ILE A 383 -11.86 -3.28 -25.82
N GLY A 384 -12.30 -4.29 -26.57
CA GLY A 384 -12.93 -4.13 -27.87
C GLY A 384 -11.98 -3.68 -28.99
N VAL A 385 -10.75 -4.17 -28.99
CA VAL A 385 -9.75 -3.96 -30.04
C VAL A 385 -9.13 -5.31 -30.46
N ASP A 386 -8.48 -5.33 -31.63
CA ASP A 386 -7.85 -6.55 -32.12
C ASP A 386 -6.58 -6.89 -31.32
N PRO A 387 -6.27 -8.17 -31.14
CA PRO A 387 -5.02 -8.60 -30.55
C PRO A 387 -3.83 -8.24 -31.47
N PRO A 388 -2.60 -8.16 -30.91
CA PRO A 388 -1.43 -7.83 -31.72
C PRO A 388 -1.18 -8.90 -32.80
N MET A 389 -0.95 -8.46 -34.04
CA MET A 389 -0.68 -9.35 -35.15
C MET A 389 0.70 -10.01 -35.08
N ILE A 390 1.66 -9.33 -34.48
CA ILE A 390 3.04 -9.80 -34.32
C ILE A 390 3.32 -9.99 -32.84
N PRO A 391 3.68 -11.21 -32.40
CA PRO A 391 4.06 -11.44 -31.02
C PRO A 391 5.26 -10.58 -30.62
N GLY A 392 5.12 -9.86 -29.52
CA GLY A 392 6.16 -9.05 -28.90
C GLY A 392 6.70 -9.69 -27.60
N GLY A 393 7.41 -8.90 -26.83
CA GLY A 393 8.00 -9.25 -25.54
C GLY A 393 9.51 -8.98 -25.52
N THR A 394 10.07 -8.75 -24.32
CA THR A 394 11.49 -8.45 -24.13
C THR A 394 12.38 -9.69 -24.18
N GLY A 395 11.82 -10.88 -24.04
CA GLY A 395 12.57 -12.12 -23.87
C GLY A 395 13.12 -12.36 -22.45
N VAL A 396 12.92 -11.44 -21.52
CA VAL A 396 13.29 -11.59 -20.12
C VAL A 396 12.55 -12.78 -19.50
N LYS A 397 13.31 -13.69 -18.85
CA LYS A 397 12.78 -14.89 -18.17
C LYS A 397 12.90 -14.81 -16.64
N GLY A 398 13.63 -13.82 -16.14
CA GLY A 398 13.83 -13.62 -14.70
C GLY A 398 12.52 -13.32 -13.98
N GLN A 399 12.51 -13.60 -12.69
CA GLN A 399 11.41 -13.31 -11.76
C GLN A 399 11.96 -13.05 -10.36
N SER A 400 11.22 -12.31 -9.54
CA SER A 400 11.50 -12.07 -8.13
C SER A 400 10.33 -12.53 -7.27
N PRO A 401 10.47 -13.62 -6.51
CA PRO A 401 9.44 -14.04 -5.55
C PRO A 401 9.11 -12.96 -4.51
N ALA A 402 10.03 -12.06 -4.21
CA ALA A 402 9.84 -11.00 -3.23
C ALA A 402 8.76 -9.98 -3.63
N VAL A 403 8.47 -9.80 -4.92
CA VAL A 403 7.46 -8.84 -5.38
C VAL A 403 6.05 -9.42 -5.41
N SER A 404 5.88 -10.75 -5.43
CA SER A 404 4.57 -11.41 -5.34
C SER A 404 4.03 -11.38 -3.92
N GLN A 405 2.78 -10.99 -3.75
CA GLN A 405 2.09 -11.02 -2.45
C GLN A 405 1.76 -12.45 -1.97
N MET A 406 1.87 -13.45 -2.84
CA MET A 406 1.69 -14.85 -2.45
C MET A 406 2.76 -15.33 -1.46
N ASN A 407 3.91 -14.67 -1.42
CA ASN A 407 5.04 -14.97 -0.54
C ASN A 407 5.09 -14.11 0.74
N THR A 408 4.03 -13.37 1.03
CA THR A 408 3.95 -12.48 2.20
C THR A 408 3.78 -13.25 3.52
N LYS A 409 4.02 -12.57 4.63
CA LYS A 409 3.73 -13.11 5.97
C LYS A 409 2.22 -13.25 6.19
N HIS A 410 1.82 -14.29 6.88
CA HIS A 410 0.46 -14.55 7.30
C HIS A 410 0.32 -14.31 8.81
N SER A 411 -0.69 -13.53 9.22
CA SER A 411 -0.94 -13.20 10.63
C SER A 411 -2.42 -13.00 10.90
N THR A 412 -2.85 -13.40 12.09
CA THR A 412 -4.18 -13.09 12.64
C THR A 412 -4.22 -11.73 13.34
N LEU A 413 -3.05 -11.17 13.67
CA LEU A 413 -2.95 -9.94 14.45
C LEU A 413 -3.75 -8.80 13.81
N SER A 414 -4.60 -8.18 14.62
CA SER A 414 -5.45 -7.04 14.25
C SER A 414 -6.41 -7.29 13.07
N ARG A 415 -6.67 -8.57 12.72
CA ARG A 415 -7.77 -8.92 11.80
C ARG A 415 -9.10 -8.70 12.47
N LYS A 416 -10.12 -8.43 11.67
CA LYS A 416 -11.46 -8.09 12.12
C LYS A 416 -12.48 -9.11 11.62
N VAL A 417 -13.25 -9.69 12.55
CA VAL A 417 -14.26 -10.71 12.25
C VAL A 417 -15.66 -10.19 12.60
N ALA A 418 -16.60 -10.27 11.67
CA ALA A 418 -18.01 -10.03 11.95
C ALA A 418 -18.66 -11.33 12.44
N ILE A 419 -19.39 -11.26 13.56
CA ILE A 419 -20.22 -12.34 14.08
C ILE A 419 -21.68 -12.00 13.73
N LEU A 420 -22.29 -12.77 12.82
CA LEU A 420 -23.66 -12.54 12.42
C LEU A 420 -24.58 -13.29 13.38
N ALA A 421 -25.36 -12.57 14.15
CA ALA A 421 -26.19 -13.18 15.21
C ALA A 421 -27.47 -12.40 15.47
N GLU A 422 -28.50 -13.14 15.85
CA GLU A 422 -29.83 -12.66 16.26
C GLU A 422 -30.28 -13.24 17.60
N ASN A 423 -31.42 -12.81 18.11
CA ASN A 423 -31.99 -13.36 19.33
C ASN A 423 -32.13 -14.89 19.27
N GLY A 424 -31.69 -15.57 20.31
CA GLY A 424 -31.69 -17.01 20.41
C GLY A 424 -30.39 -17.67 19.90
N VAL A 425 -29.33 -16.88 19.77
CA VAL A 425 -27.98 -17.37 19.43
C VAL A 425 -27.42 -18.24 20.57
N ASN A 426 -26.55 -19.17 20.22
CA ASN A 426 -25.86 -20.03 21.18
C ASN A 426 -24.77 -19.25 21.93
N GLU A 427 -24.93 -19.10 23.26
CA GLU A 427 -24.03 -18.34 24.12
C GLU A 427 -22.61 -18.92 24.17
N ASP A 428 -22.52 -20.23 24.40
CA ASP A 428 -21.24 -20.91 24.57
C ASP A 428 -20.38 -20.80 23.31
N GLU A 429 -20.97 -20.93 22.13
CA GLU A 429 -20.26 -20.81 20.86
C GLU A 429 -19.70 -19.41 20.65
N ILE A 430 -20.52 -18.37 20.80
CA ILE A 430 -20.05 -16.97 20.66
C ILE A 430 -18.95 -16.66 21.66
N THR A 431 -19.18 -17.02 22.93
CA THR A 431 -18.25 -16.70 24.01
C THR A 431 -16.89 -17.37 23.84
N GLN A 432 -16.89 -18.67 23.46
CA GLN A 432 -15.65 -19.39 23.18
C GLN A 432 -14.89 -18.78 21.98
N VAL A 433 -15.60 -18.43 20.90
CA VAL A 433 -14.98 -17.85 19.70
C VAL A 433 -14.41 -16.47 19.99
N ILE A 434 -15.16 -15.56 20.61
CA ILE A 434 -14.67 -14.22 20.95
C ILE A 434 -13.42 -14.30 21.83
N ASN A 435 -13.47 -15.07 22.93
CA ASN A 435 -12.38 -15.13 23.88
C ASN A 435 -11.10 -15.72 23.27
N ARG A 436 -11.22 -16.76 22.46
CA ARG A 436 -10.05 -17.38 21.83
C ARG A 436 -9.49 -16.60 20.67
N LEU A 437 -10.35 -15.99 19.83
CA LEU A 437 -9.90 -15.12 18.74
C LEU A 437 -9.16 -13.88 19.29
N LYS A 438 -9.63 -13.33 20.41
CA LYS A 438 -8.92 -12.26 21.11
C LYS A 438 -7.49 -12.65 21.50
N ASN A 439 -7.28 -13.90 21.95
CA ASN A 439 -5.93 -14.40 22.28
C ASN A 439 -5.02 -14.52 21.04
N PHE A 440 -5.58 -14.60 19.85
CA PHE A 440 -4.86 -14.55 18.57
C PHE A 440 -4.71 -13.12 18.02
N GLY A 441 -5.11 -12.09 18.79
CA GLY A 441 -5.06 -10.70 18.38
C GLY A 441 -6.13 -10.30 17.34
N VAL A 442 -7.18 -11.09 17.20
CA VAL A 442 -8.32 -10.81 16.32
C VAL A 442 -9.36 -9.99 17.08
N THR A 443 -9.90 -8.96 16.44
CA THR A 443 -11.05 -8.20 16.94
C THR A 443 -12.36 -8.74 16.37
N THR A 444 -13.44 -8.71 17.18
CA THR A 444 -14.75 -9.18 16.76
C THR A 444 -15.80 -8.11 16.94
N GLU A 445 -16.77 -8.03 16.03
CA GLU A 445 -17.97 -7.20 16.15
C GLU A 445 -19.20 -8.05 15.89
N ILE A 446 -20.26 -7.86 16.70
CA ILE A 446 -21.54 -8.52 16.52
C ILE A 446 -22.42 -7.66 15.59
N ILE A 447 -22.85 -8.28 14.50
CA ILE A 447 -23.73 -7.67 13.49
C ILE A 447 -25.11 -8.33 13.57
N SER A 448 -26.15 -7.50 13.62
CA SER A 448 -27.55 -7.93 13.73
C SER A 448 -28.46 -7.01 12.90
N THR A 449 -29.74 -7.29 12.85
CA THR A 449 -30.73 -6.46 12.15
C THR A 449 -30.96 -5.10 12.81
N SER A 450 -30.76 -4.99 14.14
CA SER A 450 -30.96 -3.75 14.90
C SER A 450 -29.87 -3.54 15.95
N LEU A 451 -29.61 -2.27 16.29
CA LEU A 451 -28.71 -1.91 17.41
C LEU A 451 -29.40 -2.25 18.75
N GLY A 452 -28.60 -2.23 19.82
CA GLY A 452 -29.03 -2.56 21.17
C GLY A 452 -28.40 -3.86 21.65
N THR A 453 -29.20 -4.80 22.12
CA THR A 453 -28.73 -6.12 22.59
C THR A 453 -29.53 -7.24 21.93
N ILE A 454 -28.86 -8.37 21.71
CA ILE A 454 -29.48 -9.65 21.37
C ILE A 454 -29.37 -10.59 22.58
N LYS A 455 -30.39 -11.45 22.77
CA LYS A 455 -30.43 -12.43 23.86
C LYS A 455 -30.04 -13.80 23.36
N SER A 456 -29.15 -14.45 24.09
CA SER A 456 -28.79 -15.84 23.85
C SER A 456 -29.91 -16.82 24.19
N THR A 457 -29.67 -18.10 23.92
CA THR A 457 -30.57 -19.20 24.33
C THR A 457 -30.72 -19.32 25.85
N THR A 458 -29.75 -18.85 26.63
CA THR A 458 -29.76 -18.86 28.11
C THR A 458 -30.21 -17.55 28.74
N GLY A 459 -30.47 -16.52 27.89
CA GLY A 459 -30.91 -15.20 28.32
C GLY A 459 -29.78 -14.17 28.53
N HIS A 460 -28.53 -14.53 28.30
CA HIS A 460 -27.42 -13.58 28.33
C HIS A 460 -27.57 -12.55 27.21
N GLU A 461 -27.26 -11.29 27.50
CA GLU A 461 -27.33 -10.20 26.54
C GLU A 461 -25.98 -9.86 25.95
N PHE A 462 -25.90 -9.90 24.62
CA PHE A 462 -24.76 -9.42 23.85
C PHE A 462 -25.08 -8.07 23.23
N LYS A 463 -24.17 -7.10 23.36
CA LYS A 463 -24.28 -5.81 22.69
C LYS A 463 -24.06 -5.99 21.18
N VAL A 464 -24.92 -5.40 20.37
CA VAL A 464 -24.75 -5.31 18.93
C VAL A 464 -23.87 -4.10 18.59
N ASP A 465 -22.81 -4.33 17.83
CA ASP A 465 -21.87 -3.28 17.44
C ASP A 465 -22.34 -2.52 16.21
N LYS A 466 -22.89 -3.23 15.21
CA LYS A 466 -23.43 -2.64 13.98
C LYS A 466 -24.63 -3.41 13.47
N THR A 467 -25.40 -2.77 12.61
CA THR A 467 -26.49 -3.43 11.85
C THR A 467 -25.99 -3.80 10.45
N PHE A 468 -26.73 -4.67 9.75
CA PHE A 468 -26.50 -4.97 8.33
C PHE A 468 -26.59 -3.74 7.40
N SER A 469 -27.10 -2.60 7.90
CA SER A 469 -27.13 -1.34 7.16
C SER A 469 -25.90 -0.45 7.42
N THR A 470 -25.15 -0.71 8.49
CA THR A 470 -23.99 0.10 8.91
C THR A 470 -22.68 -0.70 8.98
N GLY A 471 -22.76 -2.03 8.90
CA GLY A 471 -21.64 -2.96 8.83
C GLY A 471 -21.78 -3.83 7.58
N GLU A 472 -20.86 -3.69 6.66
CA GLU A 472 -20.82 -4.41 5.39
C GLU A 472 -19.69 -5.45 5.40
N SER A 473 -19.81 -6.53 4.63
CA SER A 473 -18.80 -7.61 4.56
C SER A 473 -17.42 -7.09 4.20
N VAL A 474 -17.36 -6.06 3.37
CA VAL A 474 -16.12 -5.41 2.90
C VAL A 474 -15.31 -4.74 4.02
N MET A 475 -15.93 -4.48 5.19
CA MET A 475 -15.26 -3.90 6.36
C MET A 475 -14.54 -4.94 7.23
N TYR A 476 -14.68 -6.23 6.93
CA TYR A 476 -14.18 -7.34 7.75
C TYR A 476 -13.27 -8.28 6.96
N ASP A 477 -12.37 -8.96 7.67
CA ASP A 477 -11.45 -9.95 7.10
C ASP A 477 -12.08 -11.35 7.02
N ALA A 478 -13.05 -11.64 7.89
CA ALA A 478 -13.75 -12.91 7.95
C ALA A 478 -15.12 -12.74 8.63
N ILE A 479 -15.97 -13.76 8.52
CA ILE A 479 -17.23 -13.83 9.27
C ILE A 479 -17.31 -15.12 10.08
N TYR A 480 -18.11 -15.06 11.15
CA TYR A 480 -18.49 -16.21 11.94
C TYR A 480 -20.00 -16.31 12.09
N LEU A 481 -20.55 -17.50 11.84
CA LEU A 481 -21.96 -17.85 11.88
C LEU A 481 -22.20 -18.84 13.03
N PRO A 482 -22.55 -18.37 14.23
CA PRO A 482 -22.83 -19.23 15.37
C PRO A 482 -24.16 -20.00 15.22
N GLY A 483 -24.29 -21.09 15.98
CA GLY A 483 -25.52 -21.84 16.12
C GLY A 483 -26.60 -21.09 16.92
N GLY A 484 -27.74 -21.75 17.07
CA GLY A 484 -28.95 -21.24 17.71
C GLY A 484 -30.11 -21.16 16.72
N LYS A 485 -31.02 -22.15 16.77
CA LYS A 485 -32.09 -22.33 15.78
C LYS A 485 -32.89 -21.08 15.50
N LYS A 486 -33.22 -20.29 16.56
CA LYS A 486 -34.02 -19.07 16.42
C LYS A 486 -33.23 -17.96 15.72
N SER A 487 -31.95 -17.76 16.10
CA SER A 487 -31.04 -16.80 15.49
C SER A 487 -30.83 -17.12 14.02
N VAL A 488 -30.48 -18.36 13.71
CA VAL A 488 -30.24 -18.83 12.33
C VAL A 488 -31.46 -18.65 11.46
N LYS A 489 -32.68 -18.96 11.98
CA LYS A 489 -33.93 -18.76 11.24
C LYS A 489 -34.15 -17.28 10.89
N GLN A 490 -33.89 -16.37 11.83
CA GLN A 490 -34.04 -14.93 11.58
C GLN A 490 -33.03 -14.43 10.53
N LEU A 491 -31.77 -14.91 10.59
CA LEU A 491 -30.76 -14.55 9.59
C LEU A 491 -31.06 -15.15 8.21
N SER A 492 -31.61 -16.36 8.15
CA SER A 492 -32.06 -17.01 6.91
C SER A 492 -33.19 -16.27 6.21
N ASP A 493 -34.05 -15.60 6.98
CA ASP A 493 -35.16 -14.79 6.46
C ASP A 493 -34.74 -13.34 6.11
N ASP A 494 -33.49 -12.93 6.39
CA ASP A 494 -32.96 -11.59 6.11
C ASP A 494 -32.03 -11.58 4.88
N GLU A 495 -32.48 -10.94 3.79
CA GLU A 495 -31.73 -10.85 2.53
C GLU A 495 -30.37 -10.15 2.69
N LYS A 496 -30.24 -9.19 3.63
CA LYS A 496 -28.98 -8.49 3.87
C LYS A 496 -27.96 -9.40 4.57
N ALA A 497 -28.42 -10.23 5.51
CA ALA A 497 -27.58 -11.23 6.16
C ALA A 497 -27.06 -12.27 5.15
N LEU A 498 -27.94 -12.78 4.30
CA LEU A 498 -27.57 -13.73 3.24
C LEU A 498 -26.61 -13.09 2.21
N HIS A 499 -26.87 -11.85 1.84
CA HIS A 499 -25.98 -11.08 0.95
C HIS A 499 -24.59 -10.90 1.58
N PHE A 500 -24.51 -10.53 2.85
CA PHE A 500 -23.26 -10.40 3.59
C PHE A 500 -22.41 -11.68 3.55
N ILE A 501 -23.05 -12.84 3.77
CA ILE A 501 -22.40 -14.15 3.72
C ILE A 501 -21.90 -14.47 2.30
N LYS A 502 -22.78 -14.29 1.30
CA LYS A 502 -22.45 -14.56 -0.10
C LYS A 502 -21.30 -13.69 -0.59
N GLU A 503 -21.32 -12.41 -0.29
CA GLU A 503 -20.29 -11.45 -0.66
C GLU A 503 -18.94 -11.77 0.02
N THR A 504 -18.94 -12.17 1.29
CA THR A 504 -17.74 -12.66 1.99
C THR A 504 -17.11 -13.85 1.25
N TYR A 505 -17.93 -14.75 0.73
CA TYR A 505 -17.46 -15.88 -0.07
C TYR A 505 -16.89 -15.43 -1.41
N THR A 506 -17.60 -14.56 -2.11
CA THR A 506 -17.19 -14.01 -3.43
C THR A 506 -15.84 -13.27 -3.35
N HIS A 507 -15.63 -12.53 -2.25
CA HIS A 507 -14.36 -11.84 -2.01
C HIS A 507 -13.24 -12.77 -1.46
N ALA A 508 -13.39 -14.08 -1.60
CA ALA A 508 -12.43 -15.10 -1.15
C ALA A 508 -12.03 -15.03 0.33
N LYS A 509 -12.84 -14.39 1.19
CA LYS A 509 -12.60 -14.27 2.64
C LYS A 509 -12.98 -15.52 3.41
N THR A 510 -12.44 -15.67 4.61
CA THR A 510 -12.72 -16.81 5.49
C THR A 510 -14.15 -16.73 6.04
N ILE A 511 -14.86 -17.87 6.03
CA ILE A 511 -16.14 -18.07 6.68
C ILE A 511 -15.99 -19.17 7.72
N GLY A 512 -16.39 -18.90 8.97
CA GLY A 512 -16.54 -19.91 10.01
C GLY A 512 -18.01 -20.11 10.32
N ALA A 513 -18.45 -21.36 10.47
CA ALA A 513 -19.82 -21.67 10.88
C ALA A 513 -19.89 -22.88 11.80
N SER A 514 -20.73 -22.80 12.82
CA SER A 514 -20.92 -23.88 13.79
C SER A 514 -22.39 -24.27 13.96
N ASN A 515 -22.61 -25.53 14.18
CA ASN A 515 -23.92 -26.14 14.43
C ASN A 515 -24.98 -25.69 13.42
N GLU A 516 -26.10 -25.08 13.84
CA GLU A 516 -27.14 -24.58 12.94
C GLU A 516 -26.66 -23.45 12.03
N GLY A 517 -25.63 -22.67 12.44
CA GLY A 517 -25.04 -21.62 11.59
C GLY A 517 -24.50 -22.13 10.26
N VAL A 518 -24.17 -23.43 10.15
CA VAL A 518 -23.74 -24.07 8.91
C VAL A 518 -24.84 -24.05 7.83
N ASP A 519 -26.11 -24.04 8.21
CA ASP A 519 -27.23 -24.01 7.26
C ASP A 519 -27.28 -22.71 6.45
N LEU A 520 -26.87 -21.59 7.05
CA LEU A 520 -26.80 -20.28 6.38
C LEU A 520 -25.89 -20.26 5.14
N ILE A 521 -24.94 -21.19 5.04
CA ILE A 521 -24.06 -21.30 3.86
C ILE A 521 -24.87 -21.72 2.62
N ALA A 522 -25.78 -22.69 2.79
CA ALA A 522 -26.66 -23.13 1.72
C ALA A 522 -27.75 -22.06 1.42
N ASP A 523 -28.29 -21.44 2.47
CA ASP A 523 -29.29 -20.36 2.35
C ASP A 523 -28.72 -19.16 1.57
N ALA A 524 -27.43 -18.86 1.76
CA ALA A 524 -26.69 -17.85 1.00
C ALA A 524 -26.29 -18.30 -0.43
N GLN A 525 -26.78 -19.46 -0.88
CA GLN A 525 -26.51 -20.01 -2.22
C GLN A 525 -25.01 -20.25 -2.51
N ILE A 526 -24.26 -20.70 -1.51
CA ILE A 526 -22.86 -21.12 -1.66
C ILE A 526 -22.83 -22.63 -1.85
N TYR A 527 -22.51 -23.06 -3.06
CA TYR A 527 -22.53 -24.47 -3.46
C TYR A 527 -21.14 -24.95 -3.89
N GLY A 528 -21.00 -26.28 -4.06
CA GLY A 528 -19.75 -26.88 -4.58
C GLY A 528 -18.62 -26.98 -3.54
N ILE A 529 -18.93 -26.76 -2.25
CA ILE A 529 -17.99 -26.92 -1.14
C ILE A 529 -18.44 -28.02 -0.18
N ALA A 530 -17.48 -28.66 0.49
CA ALA A 530 -17.78 -29.58 1.57
C ALA A 530 -18.07 -28.81 2.86
N ILE A 531 -19.17 -29.14 3.52
CA ILE A 531 -19.57 -28.60 4.84
C ILE A 531 -19.80 -29.75 5.82
N ALA A 532 -19.72 -29.45 7.13
CA ALA A 532 -19.97 -30.43 8.17
C ALA A 532 -21.42 -30.93 8.09
N SER A 533 -21.59 -32.28 8.01
CA SER A 533 -22.90 -32.93 8.02
C SER A 533 -23.45 -33.09 9.44
N THR A 534 -24.75 -33.28 9.58
CA THR A 534 -25.41 -33.57 10.87
C THR A 534 -24.93 -34.87 11.52
N GLU A 535 -24.37 -35.80 10.73
CA GLU A 535 -23.82 -37.08 11.16
C GLU A 535 -22.31 -37.06 11.44
N SER A 536 -21.63 -35.90 11.14
CA SER A 536 -20.17 -35.81 11.29
C SER A 536 -19.75 -35.77 12.76
N THR A 537 -18.63 -36.43 13.03
CA THR A 537 -17.91 -36.33 14.32
C THR A 537 -17.42 -34.88 14.54
N ALA A 538 -17.09 -34.53 15.79
CA ALA A 538 -16.68 -33.18 16.24
C ALA A 538 -15.35 -32.69 15.64
N SER A 539 -15.06 -32.99 14.39
CA SER A 539 -13.89 -32.48 13.64
C SER A 539 -14.31 -31.41 12.62
N PRO A 540 -13.58 -30.29 12.53
CA PRO A 540 -13.92 -29.25 11.58
C PRO A 540 -13.66 -29.70 10.14
N VAL A 541 -14.56 -29.31 9.24
CA VAL A 541 -14.41 -29.45 7.78
C VAL A 541 -13.90 -28.12 7.24
N ASN A 542 -12.83 -28.15 6.46
CA ASN A 542 -12.29 -26.98 5.77
C ASN A 542 -12.37 -27.19 4.27
N SER A 543 -13.20 -26.43 3.61
CA SER A 543 -13.34 -26.43 2.15
C SER A 543 -13.20 -25.01 1.61
N LEU A 544 -12.11 -24.76 0.88
CA LEU A 544 -11.83 -23.48 0.25
C LEU A 544 -11.92 -22.27 1.21
N GLY A 545 -11.50 -22.42 2.49
CA GLY A 545 -11.55 -21.37 3.50
C GLY A 545 -12.92 -21.15 4.14
N VAL A 546 -13.87 -22.06 3.90
CA VAL A 546 -15.10 -22.19 4.69
C VAL A 546 -14.86 -23.29 5.73
N ILE A 547 -14.84 -22.90 7.00
CA ILE A 547 -14.58 -23.78 8.14
C ILE A 547 -15.89 -24.07 8.84
N THR A 548 -16.30 -25.33 8.87
CA THR A 548 -17.58 -25.72 9.46
C THR A 548 -17.41 -26.83 10.49
N ILE A 549 -18.26 -26.84 11.51
CA ILE A 549 -18.34 -27.89 12.53
C ILE A 549 -19.78 -28.08 12.97
N ARG A 550 -20.17 -29.34 13.26
CA ARG A 550 -21.48 -29.67 13.87
C ARG A 550 -21.29 -30.58 15.06
N ASN A 551 -22.26 -30.58 15.97
CA ASN A 551 -22.28 -31.42 17.18
C ASN A 551 -21.04 -31.21 18.09
N ALA A 552 -20.42 -30.02 18.05
CA ALA A 552 -19.26 -29.71 18.86
C ALA A 552 -19.66 -29.12 20.21
N SER A 553 -19.32 -29.82 21.29
CA SER A 553 -19.35 -29.27 22.65
C SER A 553 -18.08 -28.47 23.00
N ASN A 554 -16.99 -28.72 22.26
CA ASN A 554 -15.71 -28.02 22.40
C ASN A 554 -15.27 -27.44 21.05
N MET A 555 -15.22 -26.12 20.99
CA MET A 555 -14.89 -25.36 19.78
C MET A 555 -13.40 -25.23 19.50
N THR A 556 -12.52 -25.89 20.28
CA THR A 556 -11.05 -25.66 20.21
C THR A 556 -10.48 -25.95 18.82
N SER A 557 -10.78 -27.12 18.25
CA SER A 557 -10.26 -27.52 16.93
C SER A 557 -10.82 -26.65 15.80
N PHE A 558 -12.09 -26.27 15.90
CA PHE A 558 -12.72 -25.34 14.97
C PHE A 558 -12.04 -23.97 15.00
N ILE A 559 -11.88 -23.38 16.19
CA ILE A 559 -11.30 -22.03 16.35
C ILE A 559 -9.84 -22.04 15.87
N GLN A 560 -9.08 -23.11 16.11
CA GLN A 560 -7.73 -23.25 15.59
C GLN A 560 -7.71 -23.27 14.05
N SER A 561 -8.57 -24.07 13.42
CA SER A 561 -8.67 -24.12 11.96
C SER A 561 -9.18 -22.79 11.38
N PHE A 562 -10.12 -22.16 12.05
CA PHE A 562 -10.67 -20.85 11.66
C PHE A 562 -9.61 -19.76 11.75
N SER A 563 -8.83 -19.70 12.84
CA SER A 563 -7.73 -18.73 12.97
C SER A 563 -6.64 -18.93 11.92
N GLN A 564 -6.29 -20.17 11.60
CA GLN A 564 -5.35 -20.44 10.52
C GLN A 564 -5.86 -19.99 9.14
N ALA A 565 -7.16 -20.13 8.90
CA ALA A 565 -7.78 -19.65 7.67
C ALA A 565 -7.81 -18.11 7.62
N ILE A 566 -8.14 -17.44 8.74
CA ILE A 566 -8.09 -15.96 8.85
C ILE A 566 -6.69 -15.43 8.56
N ALA A 567 -5.65 -16.11 9.08
CA ALA A 567 -4.26 -15.71 8.85
C ALA A 567 -3.87 -15.69 7.36
N LYS A 568 -4.44 -16.56 6.54
CA LYS A 568 -4.20 -16.62 5.09
C LYS A 568 -4.74 -15.42 4.31
N HIS A 569 -5.63 -14.66 4.90
CA HIS A 569 -6.31 -13.50 4.35
C HIS A 569 -7.28 -13.82 3.22
N ARG A 570 -6.86 -14.49 2.14
CA ARG A 570 -7.71 -14.85 0.98
C ARG A 570 -7.56 -16.32 0.59
N HIS A 571 -8.64 -16.88 0.03
CA HIS A 571 -8.73 -18.26 -0.44
C HIS A 571 -8.91 -18.29 -1.96
N TRP A 572 -7.84 -17.94 -2.68
CA TRP A 572 -7.81 -17.71 -4.14
C TRP A 572 -8.24 -18.92 -4.98
N LYS A 573 -8.21 -20.13 -4.42
CA LYS A 573 -8.74 -21.31 -5.13
C LYS A 573 -10.22 -21.23 -5.50
N ARG A 574 -10.96 -20.26 -4.95
CA ARG A 574 -12.34 -19.99 -5.35
C ARG A 574 -12.44 -19.31 -6.71
N GLU A 575 -11.39 -18.65 -7.17
CA GLU A 575 -11.30 -17.94 -8.45
C GLU A 575 -10.79 -18.82 -9.58
N VAL A 576 -10.22 -20.00 -9.29
CA VAL A 576 -9.60 -20.91 -10.28
C VAL A 576 -10.58 -21.49 -11.31
N GLY A 577 -11.88 -21.25 -11.19
CA GLY A 577 -12.85 -21.53 -12.26
C GLY A 577 -12.75 -20.60 -13.49
N ILE A 578 -11.91 -19.55 -13.42
CA ILE A 578 -11.73 -18.52 -14.45
C ILE A 578 -10.49 -18.81 -15.32
N SER A 579 -9.61 -19.72 -14.90
CA SER A 579 -8.30 -19.99 -15.55
C SER A 579 -8.35 -20.83 -16.84
N SER A 580 -9.49 -20.95 -17.52
CA SER A 580 -9.58 -21.69 -18.79
C SER A 580 -9.30 -20.83 -20.06
N PHE A 581 -8.70 -19.66 -19.88
CA PHE A 581 -8.33 -18.77 -21.01
C PHE A 581 -6.81 -18.60 -21.22
N PHE A 582 -5.98 -19.41 -20.55
CA PHE A 582 -4.53 -19.42 -20.79
C PHE A 582 -4.07 -20.72 -21.46
#